data_98e8a2b2c1c301746c76187d6e2c773e
#
_entry.id   98e8a2b2c1c301746c76187d6e2c773e
#
_cell.length_a   1.000
_cell.length_b   1.000
_cell.length_c   1.000
_cell.angle_alpha   90.00
_cell.angle_beta   90.00
_cell.angle_gamma   90.00
#
_symmetry.space_group_name_H-M   'P 1'
#
loop_
_entity.id
_entity.type
_entity.pdbx_description
1 polymer ?
#
loop_
_entity_poly.entity_id
_entity_poly.type
_entity_poly.pdbx_seq_one_letter_code
_entity_poly.pdbx_strand_id
1 'polypeptide(L)'
;MKAPNRFEVARAEMEREFAHWWAVGNAGEDWASWVKLFTPDASYLDHFWGPLHGREEIDPWIHAVMKGVPEIYGVLDWYTIDENVVTFHYQNRRDNPSDEGPPYWDFAGLTVLWYAGDGLWAGEEDFWDRTGARDTSIEYAAACARAGVTEPLLRMTRHHWPASPEWARWEAPPAPSWLTRDDLPAITKPRELRDLLARSVG
;
A
#
# COMPACT_ATOMS: atom_id res chain seq x y z
N MET A 1 8.77 16.99 5.10
CA MET A 1 9.12 16.80 3.67
C MET A 1 8.81 18.07 2.91
N LYS A 2 9.66 18.51 1.96
CA LYS A 2 9.31 19.61 1.05
C LYS A 2 8.68 18.97 -0.19
N ALA A 3 7.46 19.39 -0.54
CA ALA A 3 6.80 18.90 -1.76
C ALA A 3 7.70 19.15 -2.98
N PRO A 4 7.83 18.19 -3.91
CA PRO A 4 8.52 18.37 -5.16
C PRO A 4 7.96 19.54 -5.99
N ASN A 5 8.73 20.02 -6.97
CA ASN A 5 8.28 21.09 -7.85
C ASN A 5 7.06 20.64 -8.67
N ARG A 6 6.09 21.57 -8.80
CA ARG A 6 4.93 21.36 -9.67
C ARG A 6 5.26 21.77 -11.10
N PHE A 7 4.73 21.03 -12.06
CA PHE A 7 4.88 21.29 -13.49
C PHE A 7 3.73 20.65 -14.29
N GLU A 8 3.46 21.23 -15.45
CA GLU A 8 2.41 20.76 -16.37
C GLU A 8 2.78 19.38 -16.96
N VAL A 9 1.81 18.46 -16.91
CA VAL A 9 1.90 17.12 -17.53
C VAL A 9 0.59 16.85 -18.26
N ALA A 10 0.65 16.18 -19.41
CA ALA A 10 -0.55 15.78 -20.12
C ALA A 10 -1.43 14.85 -19.26
N ARG A 11 -2.71 15.17 -19.13
CA ARG A 11 -3.66 14.41 -18.30
C ARG A 11 -3.65 12.92 -18.62
N ALA A 12 -3.61 12.56 -19.91
CA ALA A 12 -3.59 11.17 -20.34
C ALA A 12 -2.30 10.43 -19.92
N GLU A 13 -1.17 11.14 -19.80
CA GLU A 13 0.06 10.57 -19.26
C GLU A 13 -0.10 10.27 -17.78
N MET A 14 -0.57 11.23 -17.00
CA MET A 14 -0.79 11.06 -15.56
C MET A 14 -1.76 9.92 -15.25
N GLU A 15 -2.85 9.81 -15.99
CA GLU A 15 -3.83 8.72 -15.83
C GLU A 15 -3.22 7.35 -16.12
N ARG A 16 -2.40 7.23 -17.16
CA ARG A 16 -1.70 6.00 -17.52
C ARG A 16 -0.66 5.60 -16.46
N GLU A 17 0.17 6.55 -16.02
CA GLU A 17 1.24 6.29 -15.05
C GLU A 17 0.66 6.00 -13.66
N PHE A 18 -0.41 6.66 -13.25
CA PHE A 18 -1.11 6.34 -12.01
C PHE A 18 -1.76 4.94 -12.06
N ALA A 19 -2.44 4.61 -13.15
CA ALA A 19 -3.01 3.28 -13.33
C ALA A 19 -1.94 2.19 -13.29
N HIS A 20 -0.78 2.42 -13.90
CA HIS A 20 0.36 1.51 -13.84
C HIS A 20 0.91 1.37 -12.42
N TRP A 21 1.13 2.48 -11.72
CA TRP A 21 1.61 2.50 -10.33
C TRP A 21 0.69 1.70 -9.40
N TRP A 22 -0.63 1.93 -9.52
CA TRP A 22 -1.62 1.21 -8.73
C TRP A 22 -1.65 -0.28 -9.06
N ALA A 23 -1.64 -0.63 -10.34
CA ALA A 23 -1.71 -2.02 -10.80
C ALA A 23 -0.50 -2.84 -10.34
N VAL A 24 0.70 -2.25 -10.34
CA VAL A 24 1.92 -2.93 -9.89
C VAL A 24 1.94 -3.12 -8.37
N GLY A 25 1.68 -2.05 -7.62
CA GLY A 25 1.73 -2.06 -6.15
C GLY A 25 0.44 -2.59 -5.51
N ASN A 26 -0.58 -1.74 -5.46
CA ASN A 26 -1.79 -2.01 -4.67
C ASN A 26 -2.63 -3.20 -5.16
N ALA A 27 -2.73 -3.39 -6.48
CA ALA A 27 -3.46 -4.52 -7.04
C ALA A 27 -2.56 -5.76 -7.17
N GLY A 28 -1.36 -5.61 -7.74
CA GLY A 28 -0.47 -6.74 -8.07
C GLY A 28 0.43 -7.21 -6.95
N GLU A 29 0.65 -6.43 -5.91
CA GLU A 29 1.62 -6.67 -4.83
C GLU A 29 3.04 -6.98 -5.29
N ASP A 30 3.40 -6.55 -6.50
CA ASP A 30 4.78 -6.60 -6.96
C ASP A 30 5.55 -5.37 -6.41
N TRP A 31 5.74 -5.37 -5.10
CA TRP A 31 6.43 -4.28 -4.40
C TRP A 31 7.87 -4.12 -4.88
N ALA A 32 8.50 -5.19 -5.32
CA ALA A 32 9.84 -5.15 -5.88
C ALA A 32 9.92 -4.37 -7.21
N SER A 33 8.88 -4.42 -8.05
CA SER A 33 8.75 -3.59 -9.25
C SER A 33 8.19 -2.21 -8.92
N TRP A 34 7.26 -2.12 -7.95
CA TRP A 34 6.65 -0.87 -7.52
C TRP A 34 7.68 0.15 -7.00
N VAL A 35 8.64 -0.28 -6.17
CA VAL A 35 9.72 0.59 -5.68
C VAL A 35 10.55 1.19 -6.84
N LYS A 36 10.69 0.48 -7.96
CA LYS A 36 11.43 0.97 -9.14
C LYS A 36 10.69 2.10 -9.87
N LEU A 37 9.41 2.30 -9.62
CA LEU A 37 8.62 3.40 -10.16
C LEU A 37 8.90 4.73 -9.43
N PHE A 38 9.62 4.73 -8.32
CA PHE A 38 10.09 5.97 -7.68
C PHE A 38 11.45 6.41 -8.25
N THR A 39 11.77 7.70 -8.11
CA THR A 39 13.15 8.17 -8.36
C THR A 39 14.11 7.55 -7.34
N PRO A 40 15.41 7.42 -7.63
CA PRO A 40 16.37 6.86 -6.66
C PRO A 40 16.40 7.58 -5.31
N ASP A 41 16.15 8.89 -5.32
CA ASP A 41 16.14 9.81 -4.17
C ASP A 41 14.72 10.21 -3.71
N ALA A 42 13.71 9.46 -4.08
CA ALA A 42 12.32 9.76 -3.75
C ALA A 42 12.11 9.99 -2.25
N SER A 43 11.14 10.85 -1.95
CA SER A 43 10.75 11.18 -0.58
C SER A 43 9.42 10.54 -0.24
N TYR A 44 9.39 9.67 0.74
CA TYR A 44 8.16 9.01 1.21
C TYR A 44 7.84 9.44 2.64
N LEU A 45 6.60 9.79 2.92
CA LEU A 45 6.14 10.09 4.27
C LEU A 45 4.85 9.34 4.58
N ASP A 46 4.91 8.35 5.43
CA ASP A 46 3.73 7.81 6.10
C ASP A 46 3.63 8.41 7.50
N HIS A 47 2.47 8.99 7.84
CA HIS A 47 2.27 9.70 9.11
C HIS A 47 2.26 8.78 10.35
N PHE A 48 2.28 7.48 10.17
CA PHE A 48 2.46 6.52 11.26
C PHE A 48 3.89 5.96 11.29
N TRP A 49 4.43 5.56 10.14
CA TRP A 49 5.75 4.93 10.04
C TRP A 49 6.89 5.95 10.13
N GLY A 50 6.68 7.16 9.65
CA GLY A 50 7.66 8.23 9.56
C GLY A 50 8.19 8.45 8.15
N PRO A 51 9.20 9.33 7.98
CA PRO A 51 9.80 9.61 6.69
C PRO A 51 10.75 8.49 6.26
N LEU A 52 10.79 8.26 4.93
CA LEU A 52 11.73 7.37 4.25
C LEU A 52 12.39 8.12 3.09
N HIS A 53 13.64 7.82 2.81
CA HIS A 53 14.44 8.50 1.79
C HIS A 53 15.04 7.49 0.81
N GLY A 54 14.72 7.70 -0.46
CA GLY A 54 15.20 6.85 -1.55
C GLY A 54 14.61 5.45 -1.55
N ARG A 55 14.83 4.78 -2.67
CA ARG A 55 14.38 3.38 -2.86
C ARG A 55 14.96 2.42 -1.82
N GLU A 56 16.16 2.70 -1.34
CA GLU A 56 16.88 1.86 -0.36
C GLU A 56 16.21 1.78 1.01
N GLU A 57 15.43 2.80 1.41
CA GLU A 57 14.62 2.74 2.62
C GLU A 57 13.19 2.30 2.34
N ILE A 58 12.62 2.69 1.17
CA ILE A 58 11.25 2.33 0.76
C ILE A 58 11.12 0.82 0.52
N ASP A 59 12.10 0.18 -0.14
CA ASP A 59 12.06 -1.25 -0.48
C ASP A 59 11.93 -2.17 0.75
N PRO A 60 12.85 -2.13 1.72
CA PRO A 60 12.73 -3.00 2.89
C PRO A 60 11.51 -2.67 3.75
N TRP A 61 11.13 -1.39 3.82
CA TRP A 61 9.95 -0.96 4.57
C TRP A 61 8.66 -1.55 4.01
N ILE A 62 8.38 -1.35 2.71
CA ILE A 62 7.10 -1.79 2.13
C ILE A 62 6.94 -3.31 2.21
N HIS A 63 8.01 -4.07 1.92
CA HIS A 63 7.98 -5.52 2.02
C HIS A 63 7.74 -5.99 3.46
N ALA A 64 8.41 -5.39 4.44
CA ALA A 64 8.27 -5.75 5.85
C ALA A 64 6.88 -5.41 6.41
N VAL A 65 6.32 -4.25 6.01
CA VAL A 65 4.96 -3.82 6.40
C VAL A 65 3.91 -4.75 5.79
N MET A 66 3.97 -5.00 4.48
CA MET A 66 2.97 -5.85 3.82
C MET A 66 3.05 -7.32 4.28
N LYS A 67 4.24 -7.78 4.65
CA LYS A 67 4.42 -9.08 5.32
C LYS A 67 3.78 -9.11 6.72
N GLY A 68 3.71 -7.96 7.41
CA GLY A 68 3.08 -7.80 8.72
C GLY A 68 1.55 -7.75 8.71
N VAL A 69 0.96 -7.43 7.55
CA VAL A 69 -0.50 -7.30 7.35
C VAL A 69 -0.95 -7.95 6.04
N PRO A 70 -0.67 -9.26 5.85
CA PRO A 70 -0.85 -9.95 4.57
C PRO A 70 -2.30 -10.04 4.11
N GLU A 71 -3.25 -9.77 5.00
CA GLU A 71 -4.68 -9.78 4.73
C GLU A 71 -5.21 -8.45 4.17
N ILE A 72 -4.42 -7.36 4.23
CA ILE A 72 -4.87 -6.05 3.80
C ILE A 72 -4.62 -5.85 2.31
N TYR A 73 -5.63 -5.29 1.61
CA TYR A 73 -5.49 -4.82 0.24
C TYR A 73 -6.19 -3.47 0.03
N GLY A 74 -5.69 -2.69 -0.94
CA GLY A 74 -6.23 -1.36 -1.28
C GLY A 74 -7.44 -1.47 -2.22
N VAL A 75 -8.50 -0.72 -1.93
CA VAL A 75 -9.68 -0.56 -2.80
C VAL A 75 -9.82 0.91 -3.16
N LEU A 76 -9.54 1.26 -4.41
CA LEU A 76 -9.57 2.63 -4.89
C LEU A 76 -11.02 3.15 -4.95
N ASP A 77 -11.30 4.24 -4.23
CA ASP A 77 -12.61 4.90 -4.25
C ASP A 77 -12.68 6.00 -5.32
N TRP A 78 -11.73 6.94 -5.29
CA TRP A 78 -11.62 8.03 -6.25
C TRP A 78 -10.21 8.60 -6.29
N TYR A 79 -9.90 9.35 -7.35
CA TYR A 79 -8.67 10.11 -7.48
C TYR A 79 -8.89 11.43 -8.23
N THR A 80 -7.96 12.35 -8.05
CA THR A 80 -7.87 13.60 -8.80
C THR A 80 -6.44 13.85 -9.24
N ILE A 81 -6.27 14.55 -10.35
CA ILE A 81 -4.98 14.93 -10.92
C ILE A 81 -4.97 16.46 -11.06
N ASP A 82 -3.91 17.06 -10.56
CA ASP A 82 -3.63 18.49 -10.69
C ASP A 82 -2.14 18.70 -11.00
N GLU A 83 -1.85 19.12 -12.24
CA GLU A 83 -0.47 19.15 -12.79
C GLU A 83 0.19 17.76 -12.70
N ASN A 84 1.37 17.67 -12.06
CA ASN A 84 2.11 16.44 -11.82
C ASN A 84 1.76 15.77 -10.48
N VAL A 85 0.60 16.09 -9.89
CA VAL A 85 0.18 15.52 -8.59
C VAL A 85 -1.07 14.69 -8.77
N VAL A 86 -1.06 13.49 -8.20
CA VAL A 86 -2.26 12.66 -8.02
C VAL A 86 -2.61 12.63 -6.54
N THR A 87 -3.86 12.89 -6.21
CA THR A 87 -4.40 12.64 -4.87
C THR A 87 -5.49 11.58 -5.00
N PHE A 88 -5.42 10.54 -4.19
CA PHE A 88 -6.43 9.48 -4.24
C PHE A 88 -6.87 9.03 -2.84
N HIS A 89 -8.12 8.63 -2.77
CA HIS A 89 -8.74 8.05 -1.58
C HIS A 89 -8.99 6.57 -1.83
N TYR A 90 -8.72 5.75 -0.81
CA TYR A 90 -8.88 4.30 -0.89
C TYR A 90 -9.28 3.73 0.47
N GLN A 91 -9.78 2.50 0.43
CA GLN A 91 -10.01 1.71 1.63
C GLN A 91 -8.91 0.66 1.77
N ASN A 92 -8.36 0.56 2.95
CA ASN A 92 -7.58 -0.59 3.37
C ASN A 92 -8.55 -1.66 3.83
N ARG A 93 -8.73 -2.72 3.05
CA ARG A 93 -9.76 -3.74 3.24
C ARG A 93 -9.19 -5.04 3.79
N ARG A 94 -9.94 -5.64 4.71
CA ARG A 94 -9.76 -7.01 5.19
C ARG A 94 -10.99 -7.82 4.90
N ASP A 95 -10.89 -8.91 4.16
CA ASP A 95 -11.99 -9.83 3.93
C ASP A 95 -12.30 -10.63 5.20
N ASN A 96 -13.59 -10.87 5.44
CA ASN A 96 -14.01 -11.70 6.55
C ASN A 96 -13.68 -13.17 6.26
N PRO A 97 -12.91 -13.86 7.13
CA PRO A 97 -12.62 -15.28 6.97
C PRO A 97 -13.82 -16.19 7.26
N SER A 98 -14.92 -15.64 7.83
CA SER A 98 -16.13 -16.34 8.18
C SER A 98 -17.27 -15.96 7.23
N ASP A 99 -18.27 -16.84 7.08
CA ASP A 99 -19.51 -16.53 6.37
C ASP A 99 -20.53 -15.77 7.25
N GLU A 100 -20.18 -15.55 8.54
CA GLU A 100 -21.01 -14.82 9.50
C GLU A 100 -20.54 -13.36 9.63
N GLY A 101 -21.48 -12.41 9.57
CA GLY A 101 -21.21 -10.98 9.72
C GLY A 101 -20.99 -10.24 8.40
N PRO A 102 -20.31 -9.08 8.41
CA PRO A 102 -20.04 -8.32 7.21
C PRO A 102 -19.02 -9.06 6.33
N PRO A 103 -19.07 -8.91 4.99
CA PRO A 103 -18.12 -9.60 4.09
C PRO A 103 -16.68 -9.11 4.24
N TYR A 104 -16.46 -7.90 4.73
CA TYR A 104 -15.15 -7.27 4.94
C TYR A 104 -15.24 -6.11 5.94
N TRP A 105 -14.09 -5.61 6.35
CA TRP A 105 -13.93 -4.36 7.13
C TRP A 105 -12.96 -3.43 6.42
N ASP A 106 -13.23 -2.13 6.51
CA ASP A 106 -12.48 -1.07 5.87
C ASP A 106 -11.94 -0.05 6.88
N PHE A 107 -10.79 0.53 6.56
CA PHE A 107 -10.38 1.81 7.10
C PHE A 107 -9.78 2.69 5.99
N ALA A 108 -10.13 3.98 6.03
CA ALA A 108 -9.80 4.92 4.97
C ALA A 108 -8.31 5.27 4.91
N GLY A 109 -7.80 5.47 3.69
CA GLY A 109 -6.52 6.07 3.39
C GLY A 109 -6.67 7.19 2.36
N LEU A 110 -5.78 8.17 2.43
CA LEU A 110 -5.60 9.23 1.45
C LEU A 110 -4.11 9.35 1.15
N THR A 111 -3.76 9.32 -0.12
CA THR A 111 -2.37 9.45 -0.58
C THR A 111 -2.23 10.60 -1.54
N VAL A 112 -1.09 11.29 -1.46
CA VAL A 112 -0.64 12.28 -2.43
C VAL A 112 0.63 11.77 -3.08
N LEU A 113 0.62 11.65 -4.42
CA LEU A 113 1.76 11.24 -5.24
C LEU A 113 2.28 12.42 -6.06
N TRP A 114 3.60 12.56 -6.16
CA TRP A 114 4.26 13.56 -7.01
C TRP A 114 5.02 12.87 -8.13
N TYR A 115 4.55 13.10 -9.37
CA TYR A 115 5.18 12.57 -10.57
C TYR A 115 6.44 13.39 -10.92
N ALA A 116 7.51 12.70 -11.30
CA ALA A 116 8.77 13.32 -11.70
C ALA A 116 8.95 13.41 -13.22
N GLY A 117 8.10 12.76 -13.99
CA GLY A 117 8.26 12.52 -15.43
C GLY A 117 8.86 11.15 -15.72
N ASP A 118 8.87 10.76 -16.99
CA ASP A 118 9.50 9.54 -17.49
C ASP A 118 9.04 8.25 -16.79
N GLY A 119 7.78 8.18 -16.35
CA GLY A 119 7.21 7.03 -15.62
C GLY A 119 7.67 6.91 -14.16
N LEU A 120 8.31 7.94 -13.60
CA LEU A 120 8.85 7.92 -12.24
C LEU A 120 8.11 8.87 -11.30
N TRP A 121 8.05 8.49 -10.03
CA TRP A 121 7.43 9.25 -8.94
C TRP A 121 8.51 9.83 -8.02
N ALA A 122 8.44 11.14 -7.76
CA ALA A 122 9.40 11.84 -6.91
C ALA A 122 9.12 11.66 -5.42
N GLY A 123 7.90 11.26 -5.08
CA GLY A 123 7.53 11.04 -3.68
C GLY A 123 6.07 10.70 -3.47
N GLU A 124 5.79 10.34 -2.24
CA GLU A 124 4.47 9.94 -1.75
C GLU A 124 4.25 10.41 -0.32
N GLU A 125 3.03 10.77 0.02
CA GLU A 125 2.63 11.11 1.39
C GLU A 125 1.30 10.42 1.72
N ASP A 126 1.33 9.57 2.76
CA ASP A 126 0.21 8.75 3.19
C ASP A 126 -0.42 9.22 4.49
N PHE A 127 -1.74 9.29 4.45
CA PHE A 127 -2.61 9.50 5.61
C PHE A 127 -3.59 8.33 5.70
N TRP A 128 -3.78 7.76 6.89
CA TRP A 128 -4.79 6.72 7.07
C TRP A 128 -5.41 6.73 8.48
N ASP A 129 -6.63 6.22 8.56
CA ASP A 129 -7.39 6.18 9.82
C ASP A 129 -6.82 5.12 10.77
N ARG A 130 -6.01 5.56 11.72
CA ARG A 130 -5.39 4.69 12.74
C ARG A 130 -6.40 4.08 13.70
N THR A 131 -7.51 4.78 13.98
CA THR A 131 -8.56 4.27 14.85
C THR A 131 -9.32 3.17 14.16
N GLY A 132 -9.77 3.42 12.93
CA GLY A 132 -10.40 2.41 12.07
C GLY A 132 -9.49 1.19 11.83
N ALA A 133 -8.20 1.40 11.58
CA ALA A 133 -7.23 0.31 11.42
C ALA A 133 -7.14 -0.59 12.64
N ARG A 134 -7.12 -0.01 13.86
CA ARG A 134 -7.12 -0.77 15.11
C ARG A 134 -8.44 -1.53 15.29
N ASP A 135 -9.57 -0.87 15.08
CA ASP A 135 -10.88 -1.45 15.33
C ASP A 135 -11.17 -2.58 14.33
N THR A 136 -10.85 -2.40 13.04
CA THR A 136 -10.94 -3.47 12.05
C THR A 136 -9.99 -4.64 12.32
N SER A 137 -8.81 -4.39 12.92
CA SER A 137 -7.89 -5.46 13.33
C SER A 137 -8.47 -6.32 14.45
N ILE A 138 -9.18 -5.71 15.41
CA ILE A 138 -9.85 -6.43 16.50
C ILE A 138 -10.97 -7.30 15.95
N GLU A 139 -11.81 -6.75 15.07
CA GLU A 139 -12.92 -7.48 14.44
C GLU A 139 -12.40 -8.64 13.57
N TYR A 140 -11.37 -8.41 12.77
CA TYR A 140 -10.74 -9.44 11.95
C TYR A 140 -10.17 -10.58 12.82
N ALA A 141 -9.43 -10.25 13.89
CA ALA A 141 -8.88 -11.25 14.80
C ALA A 141 -9.98 -12.08 15.47
N ALA A 142 -11.08 -11.45 15.87
CA ALA A 142 -12.25 -12.15 16.43
C ALA A 142 -12.91 -13.07 15.39
N ALA A 143 -13.02 -12.64 14.14
CA ALA A 143 -13.56 -13.46 13.05
C ALA A 143 -12.64 -14.66 12.71
N CYS A 144 -11.31 -14.45 12.68
CA CYS A 144 -10.33 -15.54 12.54
C CYS A 144 -10.51 -16.59 13.64
N ALA A 145 -10.64 -16.15 14.90
CA ALA A 145 -10.84 -17.06 16.01
C ALA A 145 -12.15 -17.87 15.87
N ARG A 146 -13.25 -17.23 15.45
CA ARG A 146 -14.52 -17.93 15.19
C ARG A 146 -14.43 -18.94 14.05
N ALA A 147 -13.71 -18.58 12.98
CA ALA A 147 -13.53 -19.44 11.80
C ALA A 147 -12.45 -20.53 11.98
N GLY A 148 -11.75 -20.53 13.13
CA GLY A 148 -10.63 -21.47 13.36
C GLY A 148 -9.40 -21.20 12.49
N VAL A 149 -9.23 -19.96 12.01
CA VAL A 149 -8.09 -19.54 11.20
C VAL A 149 -6.96 -19.14 12.14
N THR A 150 -5.83 -19.87 12.07
CA THR A 150 -4.66 -19.64 12.93
C THR A 150 -3.56 -18.85 12.23
N GLU A 151 -3.54 -18.85 10.91
CA GLU A 151 -2.62 -18.08 10.08
C GLU A 151 -3.37 -16.94 9.39
N PRO A 152 -2.76 -15.77 9.19
CA PRO A 152 -3.36 -14.69 8.43
C PRO A 152 -3.76 -15.20 7.04
N LEU A 153 -5.03 -14.97 6.66
CA LEU A 153 -5.47 -15.29 5.31
C LEU A 153 -4.76 -14.34 4.35
N LEU A 154 -4.08 -14.90 3.38
CA LEU A 154 -3.60 -14.12 2.26
C LEU A 154 -4.81 -13.48 1.58
N ARG A 155 -4.75 -12.18 1.34
CA ARG A 155 -5.81 -11.39 0.69
C ARG A 155 -6.24 -11.91 -0.67
N MET A 156 -5.55 -12.91 -1.23
CA MET A 156 -5.81 -13.50 -2.54
C MET A 156 -7.00 -14.46 -2.59
N THR A 157 -7.69 -14.70 -1.47
CA THR A 157 -8.75 -15.70 -1.43
C THR A 157 -10.16 -15.16 -1.62
N ARG A 158 -10.42 -13.93 -1.17
CA ARG A 158 -11.73 -13.27 -1.31
C ARG A 158 -11.48 -11.78 -1.51
N HIS A 159 -11.76 -11.25 -2.70
CA HIS A 159 -11.59 -9.85 -2.99
C HIS A 159 -12.93 -9.18 -3.32
N HIS A 160 -13.19 -8.05 -2.70
CA HIS A 160 -14.39 -7.25 -2.89
C HIS A 160 -14.04 -5.84 -3.38
N TRP A 161 -14.15 -5.58 -4.69
CA TRP A 161 -13.93 -4.26 -5.32
C TRP A 161 -15.19 -3.71 -6.00
N PRO A 162 -16.31 -3.50 -5.31
CA PRO A 162 -17.56 -3.17 -5.98
C PRO A 162 -17.56 -1.82 -6.70
N ALA A 163 -16.76 -0.87 -6.25
CA ALA A 163 -16.70 0.49 -6.79
C ALA A 163 -15.40 0.83 -7.51
N SER A 164 -14.38 -0.02 -7.44
CA SER A 164 -13.09 0.25 -8.07
C SER A 164 -13.18 0.13 -9.60
N PRO A 165 -12.47 0.98 -10.35
CA PRO A 165 -12.28 0.81 -11.78
C PRO A 165 -11.70 -0.56 -12.12
N GLU A 166 -11.99 -1.09 -13.31
CA GLU A 166 -11.52 -2.40 -13.74
C GLU A 166 -9.98 -2.53 -13.68
N TRP A 167 -9.26 -1.48 -14.09
CA TRP A 167 -7.79 -1.44 -14.03
C TRP A 167 -7.20 -1.40 -12.61
N ALA A 168 -8.01 -1.06 -11.60
CA ALA A 168 -7.57 -0.93 -10.20
C ALA A 168 -7.81 -2.21 -9.37
N ARG A 169 -8.23 -3.31 -10.00
CA ARG A 169 -8.57 -4.56 -9.31
C ARG A 169 -8.03 -5.78 -10.04
N TRP A 170 -7.82 -6.86 -9.30
CA TRP A 170 -7.42 -8.16 -9.85
C TRP A 170 -8.37 -9.24 -9.34
N GLU A 171 -8.71 -10.20 -10.21
CA GLU A 171 -9.50 -11.37 -9.81
C GLU A 171 -8.63 -12.41 -9.08
N ALA A 172 -7.37 -12.55 -9.47
CA ALA A 172 -6.38 -13.43 -8.87
C ALA A 172 -4.99 -12.79 -9.02
N PRO A 173 -4.52 -11.98 -8.06
CA PRO A 173 -3.23 -11.33 -8.16
C PRO A 173 -2.09 -12.36 -8.16
N PRO A 174 -0.96 -12.03 -8.77
CA PRO A 174 0.26 -12.82 -8.65
C PRO A 174 0.68 -12.92 -7.17
N ALA A 175 1.51 -13.89 -6.86
CA ALA A 175 2.03 -14.04 -5.51
C ALA A 175 2.77 -12.75 -5.08
N PRO A 176 2.47 -12.21 -3.88
CA PRO A 176 3.10 -10.99 -3.39
C PRO A 176 4.62 -11.11 -3.34
N SER A 177 5.34 -10.06 -3.75
CA SER A 177 6.80 -10.09 -3.79
C SER A 177 7.45 -10.24 -2.40
N TRP A 178 6.77 -9.85 -1.33
CA TRP A 178 7.27 -10.04 0.03
C TRP A 178 7.33 -11.52 0.46
N LEU A 179 6.65 -12.44 -0.23
CA LEU A 179 6.77 -13.89 0.03
C LEU A 179 8.19 -14.43 -0.20
N THR A 180 8.97 -13.80 -1.05
CA THR A 180 10.36 -14.18 -1.37
C THR A 180 11.41 -13.41 -0.56
N ARG A 181 10.98 -12.54 0.36
CA ARG A 181 11.86 -11.71 1.18
C ARG A 181 12.06 -12.32 2.58
N ASP A 182 12.68 -13.51 2.62
CA ASP A 182 13.01 -14.19 3.88
C ASP A 182 14.04 -13.44 4.72
N ASP A 183 14.79 -12.54 4.08
CA ASP A 183 15.74 -11.61 4.70
C ASP A 183 15.07 -10.53 5.55
N LEU A 184 13.77 -10.27 5.36
CA LEU A 184 13.04 -9.21 6.05
C LEU A 184 12.04 -9.77 7.06
N PRO A 185 11.99 -9.21 8.29
CA PRO A 185 10.95 -9.53 9.25
C PRO A 185 9.60 -8.93 8.84
N ALA A 186 8.50 -9.48 9.32
CA ALA A 186 7.23 -8.78 9.35
C ALA A 186 7.27 -7.68 10.42
N ILE A 187 6.83 -6.46 10.10
CA ILE A 187 6.76 -5.34 11.05
C ILE A 187 5.36 -4.76 11.14
N THR A 188 4.98 -4.32 12.33
CA THR A 188 3.66 -3.71 12.62
C THR A 188 3.77 -2.42 13.44
N LYS A 189 5.00 -2.01 13.81
CA LYS A 189 5.25 -0.85 14.68
C LYS A 189 6.41 0.00 14.17
N PRO A 190 6.34 1.33 14.29
CA PRO A 190 7.41 2.24 13.85
C PRO A 190 8.78 1.98 14.49
N ARG A 191 8.82 1.43 15.71
CA ARG A 191 10.09 1.04 16.34
C ARG A 191 10.80 -0.07 15.57
N GLU A 192 10.03 -1.04 15.08
CA GLU A 192 10.57 -2.18 14.31
C GLU A 192 11.16 -1.71 12.98
N LEU A 193 10.56 -0.69 12.36
CA LEU A 193 11.12 -0.05 11.17
C LEU A 193 12.47 0.62 11.44
N ARG A 194 12.58 1.39 12.53
CA ARG A 194 13.86 2.02 12.90
C ARG A 194 14.96 0.98 13.12
N ASP A 195 14.63 -0.13 13.76
CA ASP A 195 15.55 -1.23 13.99
C ASP A 195 15.95 -1.94 12.68
N LEU A 196 15.02 -2.03 11.73
CA LEU A 196 15.26 -2.59 10.39
C LEU A 196 16.24 -1.70 9.61
N LEU A 197 15.93 -0.42 9.46
CA LEU A 197 16.76 0.52 8.68
C LEU A 197 18.18 0.70 9.28
N ALA A 198 18.31 0.67 10.61
CA ALA A 198 19.61 0.75 11.26
C ALA A 198 20.54 -0.43 10.91
N ARG A 199 20.01 -1.60 10.59
CA ARG A 199 20.79 -2.79 10.18
C ARG A 199 21.23 -2.74 8.72
N SER A 200 20.53 -1.99 7.87
CA SER A 200 20.82 -1.89 6.42
C SER A 200 21.99 -0.94 6.13
N VAL A 201 22.42 -0.13 7.10
CA VAL A 201 23.50 0.88 6.97
C VAL A 201 24.86 0.37 7.52
N GLY A 202 24.94 -0.83 8.08
CA GLY A 202 26.16 -1.46 8.61
C GLY A 202 26.63 -2.62 7.74
#